data_5721f6b6354eec7da9b7a73e2120fb95
#
_entry.id   5721f6b6354eec7da9b7a73e2120fb95
#
_cell.length_a   1.000
_cell.length_b   1.000
_cell.length_c   1.000
_cell.angle_alpha   90.00
_cell.angle_beta   90.00
_cell.angle_gamma   90.00
#
_symmetry.space_group_name_H-M   'P 1'
#
loop_
_entity.id
_entity.type
_entity.pdbx_description
1 polymer ?
#
loop_
_entity_poly.entity_id
_entity_poly.type
_entity_poly.pdbx_seq_one_letter_code
_entity_poly.pdbx_strand_id
1 'polypeptide(L)'
;QIVTLTYPHIGNVGTNPEDEEAAAIHCAGLVIRDLPMLASSWRSQSSLDDYLKDRGVIGIAGIDTRRLTRILRDKGAQAGCIMAGDDLDEQAAVAHAKGFPGLKGMDLAKEVTTGEAYSWQQGTWTLAAGLPEPAASDSLPLHVVAYDFGVKRNILRMLVDRGCRLTVVPAATPATAVLALQPDGVFLSNGPGDPEPCDYAIEAIRELLGSGLPIFGICLGHQLLSLASGARTVKMKFGHHGANHPVQDLDDGRVMITSQNHGFAVDDSSLPDNLAATHRSLFDGSLQGVSRTDCAAFSFQGHPEASPGPHDVAHLFDKFIGLMKTSD
;
A
#
# COMPACT_ATOMS: atom_id res chain seq x y z
N GLN A 1 -1.88 -5.07 13.21
CA GLN A 1 -3.19 -5.46 12.63
C GLN A 1 -3.34 -6.97 12.61
N ILE A 2 -4.57 -7.47 12.78
CA ILE A 2 -4.95 -8.85 12.54
C ILE A 2 -5.67 -8.89 11.20
N VAL A 3 -5.17 -9.69 10.26
CA VAL A 3 -5.74 -9.81 8.91
C VAL A 3 -6.76 -10.93 8.87
N THR A 4 -7.97 -10.65 8.38
CA THR A 4 -9.02 -11.65 8.18
C THR A 4 -9.29 -11.83 6.69
N LEU A 5 -9.14 -13.06 6.19
CA LEU A 5 -9.42 -13.40 4.80
C LEU A 5 -10.74 -14.18 4.70
N THR A 6 -11.63 -13.75 3.79
CA THR A 6 -12.98 -14.31 3.66
C THR A 6 -13.11 -15.38 2.57
N TYR A 7 -12.11 -15.56 1.73
CA TYR A 7 -12.07 -16.68 0.79
C TYR A 7 -12.01 -18.00 1.58
N PRO A 8 -12.75 -19.05 1.18
CA PRO A 8 -12.86 -20.26 1.99
C PRO A 8 -11.53 -20.98 2.23
N HIS A 9 -10.70 -21.11 1.21
CA HIS A 9 -9.43 -21.84 1.27
C HIS A 9 -8.27 -20.87 1.11
N ILE A 10 -7.45 -20.72 2.15
CA ILE A 10 -6.28 -19.83 2.17
C ILE A 10 -5.03 -20.67 2.36
N GLY A 11 -4.04 -20.51 1.46
CA GLY A 11 -2.82 -21.29 1.43
C GLY A 11 -2.83 -22.47 0.45
N ASN A 12 -3.91 -22.65 -0.32
CA ASN A 12 -4.04 -23.73 -1.31
C ASN A 12 -3.05 -23.65 -2.47
N VAL A 13 -2.45 -22.49 -2.73
CA VAL A 13 -1.40 -22.30 -3.73
C VAL A 13 0.02 -22.35 -3.15
N GLY A 14 0.14 -22.54 -1.82
CA GLY A 14 1.43 -22.47 -1.12
C GLY A 14 2.01 -21.06 -1.10
N THR A 15 3.29 -20.98 -0.78
CA THR A 15 4.08 -19.75 -0.73
C THR A 15 5.39 -19.93 -1.49
N ASN A 16 5.99 -18.83 -1.92
CA ASN A 16 7.34 -18.79 -2.50
C ASN A 16 7.96 -17.39 -2.28
N PRO A 17 9.29 -17.24 -2.25
CA PRO A 17 9.96 -15.98 -1.97
C PRO A 17 9.86 -14.94 -3.10
N GLU A 18 9.55 -15.36 -4.33
CA GLU A 18 9.40 -14.42 -5.46
C GLU A 18 8.14 -13.56 -5.36
N ASP A 19 7.11 -14.07 -4.66
CA ASP A 19 5.82 -13.38 -4.45
C ASP A 19 5.80 -12.50 -3.20
N GLU A 20 6.91 -12.43 -2.45
CA GLU A 20 7.00 -11.55 -1.29
C GLU A 20 7.00 -10.08 -1.68
N GLU A 21 6.13 -9.29 -1.06
CA GLU A 21 5.98 -7.85 -1.30
C GLU A 21 6.72 -6.98 -0.28
N ALA A 22 7.24 -7.58 0.79
CA ALA A 22 8.02 -6.93 1.85
C ALA A 22 9.09 -7.88 2.40
N ALA A 23 10.07 -7.35 3.14
CA ALA A 23 11.11 -8.14 3.78
C ALA A 23 10.62 -8.94 5.00
N ALA A 24 9.52 -8.48 5.62
CA ALA A 24 8.93 -9.09 6.81
C ALA A 24 7.40 -9.05 6.77
N ILE A 25 6.76 -9.91 7.56
CA ILE A 25 5.32 -9.86 7.82
C ILE A 25 5.09 -8.87 8.96
N HIS A 26 4.36 -7.79 8.69
CA HIS A 26 4.07 -6.74 9.68
C HIS A 26 2.73 -6.94 10.42
N CYS A 27 1.87 -7.86 9.96
CA CYS A 27 0.63 -8.15 10.67
C CYS A 27 0.88 -8.99 11.93
N ALA A 28 0.08 -8.75 12.98
CA ALA A 28 0.16 -9.48 14.25
C ALA A 28 -0.41 -10.90 14.15
N GLY A 29 -1.25 -11.18 13.16
CA GLY A 29 -1.81 -12.51 12.97
C GLY A 29 -2.76 -12.61 11.79
N LEU A 30 -3.07 -13.85 11.42
CA LEU A 30 -3.94 -14.21 10.30
C LEU A 30 -5.15 -15.01 10.78
N VAL A 31 -6.35 -14.61 10.35
CA VAL A 31 -7.60 -15.32 10.61
C VAL A 31 -8.18 -15.83 9.30
N ILE A 32 -8.36 -17.16 9.21
CA ILE A 32 -8.86 -17.83 8.01
C ILE A 32 -9.97 -18.83 8.34
N ARG A 33 -10.76 -19.22 7.33
CA ARG A 33 -11.74 -20.26 7.47
C ARG A 33 -11.10 -21.64 7.44
N ASP A 34 -10.49 -21.99 6.33
CA ASP A 34 -9.92 -23.32 6.12
C ASP A 34 -8.48 -23.20 5.64
N LEU A 35 -7.57 -23.93 6.30
CA LEU A 35 -6.23 -24.20 5.84
C LEU A 35 -6.24 -25.53 5.07
N PRO A 36 -5.88 -25.56 3.78
CA PRO A 36 -5.83 -26.79 2.98
C PRO A 36 -4.81 -27.77 3.53
N MET A 37 -5.12 -29.05 3.50
CA MET A 37 -4.17 -30.12 3.87
C MET A 37 -2.99 -30.24 2.92
N LEU A 38 -3.17 -29.79 1.67
CA LEU A 38 -2.15 -29.85 0.62
C LEU A 38 -2.17 -28.60 -0.23
N ALA A 39 -1.01 -27.96 -0.40
CA ALA A 39 -0.83 -26.90 -1.39
C ALA A 39 -0.69 -27.52 -2.78
N SER A 40 -1.32 -26.91 -3.78
CA SER A 40 -1.31 -27.37 -5.18
C SER A 40 -1.03 -26.20 -6.13
N SER A 41 0.23 -25.91 -6.34
CA SER A 41 0.72 -24.96 -7.35
C SER A 41 2.14 -25.36 -7.75
N TRP A 42 2.46 -25.23 -9.02
CA TRP A 42 3.82 -25.50 -9.52
C TRP A 42 4.86 -24.51 -8.97
N ARG A 43 4.44 -23.35 -8.49
CA ARG A 43 5.29 -22.35 -7.84
C ARG A 43 5.40 -22.51 -6.32
N SER A 44 4.66 -23.45 -5.72
CA SER A 44 4.70 -23.65 -4.28
C SER A 44 6.06 -24.20 -3.85
N GLN A 45 6.72 -23.53 -2.91
CA GLN A 45 7.96 -23.95 -2.28
C GLN A 45 7.77 -24.30 -0.81
N SER A 46 6.76 -23.72 -0.16
CA SER A 46 6.42 -23.98 1.24
C SER A 46 4.90 -23.89 1.44
N SER A 47 4.41 -24.53 2.51
CA SER A 47 3.03 -24.36 2.94
C SER A 47 2.84 -23.00 3.62
N LEU A 48 1.57 -22.51 3.68
CA LEU A 48 1.27 -21.29 4.44
C LEU A 48 1.57 -21.47 5.93
N ASP A 49 1.34 -22.66 6.48
CA ASP A 49 1.59 -22.98 7.89
C ASP A 49 3.08 -22.87 8.24
N ASP A 50 3.95 -23.50 7.44
CA ASP A 50 5.40 -23.41 7.62
C ASP A 50 5.88 -21.96 7.44
N TYR A 51 5.39 -21.27 6.42
CA TYR A 51 5.72 -19.86 6.15
C TYR A 51 5.41 -18.93 7.33
N LEU A 52 4.24 -19.09 7.98
CA LEU A 52 3.87 -18.30 9.16
C LEU A 52 4.70 -18.68 10.39
N LYS A 53 4.96 -19.98 10.61
CA LYS A 53 5.80 -20.48 11.71
C LYS A 53 7.24 -19.97 11.62
N ASP A 54 7.84 -20.05 10.44
CA ASP A 54 9.22 -19.59 10.22
C ASP A 54 9.38 -18.08 10.50
N ARG A 55 8.28 -17.31 10.36
CA ARG A 55 8.26 -15.88 10.61
C ARG A 55 7.63 -15.47 11.95
N GLY A 56 7.28 -16.45 12.80
CA GLY A 56 6.71 -16.19 14.12
C GLY A 56 5.34 -15.52 14.13
N VAL A 57 4.54 -15.71 13.06
CA VAL A 57 3.21 -15.10 12.93
C VAL A 57 2.13 -16.09 13.29
N ILE A 58 1.23 -15.70 14.19
CA ILE A 58 0.13 -16.56 14.64
C ILE A 58 -0.98 -16.60 13.57
N GLY A 59 -1.37 -17.83 13.16
CA GLY A 59 -2.53 -18.08 12.33
C GLY A 59 -3.63 -18.82 13.10
N ILE A 60 -4.90 -18.48 12.85
CA ILE A 60 -6.05 -19.22 13.38
C ILE A 60 -6.99 -19.61 12.24
N ALA A 61 -7.30 -20.91 12.15
CA ALA A 61 -8.24 -21.48 11.17
C ALA A 61 -9.52 -21.97 11.88
N GLY A 62 -10.55 -22.33 11.08
CA GLY A 62 -11.82 -22.82 11.61
C GLY A 62 -12.78 -21.72 12.05
N ILE A 63 -12.49 -20.46 11.71
CA ILE A 63 -13.32 -19.31 12.06
C ILE A 63 -14.34 -19.01 10.95
N ASP A 64 -15.59 -18.69 11.32
CA ASP A 64 -16.56 -18.11 10.38
C ASP A 64 -16.17 -16.67 10.04
N THR A 65 -15.24 -16.54 9.09
CA THR A 65 -14.68 -15.26 8.65
C THR A 65 -15.73 -14.37 7.97
N ARG A 66 -16.78 -14.93 7.35
CA ARG A 66 -17.89 -14.14 6.81
C ARG A 66 -18.71 -13.49 7.92
N ARG A 67 -19.01 -14.24 8.99
CA ARG A 67 -19.69 -13.67 10.15
C ARG A 67 -18.84 -12.59 10.81
N LEU A 68 -17.55 -12.83 10.96
CA LEU A 68 -16.61 -11.85 11.52
C LEU A 68 -16.60 -10.56 10.70
N THR A 69 -16.44 -10.64 9.37
CA THR A 69 -16.46 -9.46 8.50
C THR A 69 -17.80 -8.72 8.49
N ARG A 70 -18.92 -9.42 8.63
CA ARG A 70 -20.23 -8.76 8.83
C ARG A 70 -20.25 -7.94 10.11
N ILE A 71 -19.74 -8.49 11.22
CA ILE A 71 -19.64 -7.77 12.49
C ILE A 71 -18.76 -6.52 12.35
N LEU A 72 -17.60 -6.64 11.68
CA LEU A 72 -16.68 -5.52 11.43
C LEU A 72 -17.34 -4.44 10.55
N ARG A 73 -18.10 -4.82 9.53
CA ARG A 73 -18.85 -3.89 8.69
C ARG A 73 -19.94 -3.16 9.48
N ASP A 74 -20.70 -3.88 10.29
CA ASP A 74 -21.86 -3.32 10.99
C ASP A 74 -21.43 -2.46 12.18
N LYS A 75 -20.41 -2.89 12.94
CA LYS A 75 -19.91 -2.21 14.15
C LYS A 75 -18.72 -1.27 13.89
N GLY A 76 -18.06 -1.37 12.74
CA GLY A 76 -16.79 -0.71 12.43
C GLY A 76 -15.60 -1.61 12.75
N ALA A 77 -14.39 -1.12 12.44
CA ALA A 77 -13.15 -1.78 12.81
C ALA A 77 -13.07 -1.99 14.32
N GLN A 78 -12.69 -3.20 14.73
CA GLN A 78 -12.63 -3.60 16.15
C GLN A 78 -11.18 -3.91 16.52
N ALA A 79 -10.80 -3.61 17.76
CA ALA A 79 -9.59 -4.15 18.35
C ALA A 79 -9.76 -5.66 18.60
N GLY A 80 -8.68 -6.41 18.42
CA GLY A 80 -8.67 -7.87 18.59
C GLY A 80 -7.37 -8.34 19.23
N CYS A 81 -7.42 -9.54 19.81
CA CYS A 81 -6.24 -10.25 20.31
C CYS A 81 -6.29 -11.69 19.81
N ILE A 82 -5.15 -12.22 19.37
CA ILE A 82 -4.95 -13.65 19.10
C ILE A 82 -3.89 -14.12 20.08
N MET A 83 -4.14 -15.24 20.73
CA MET A 83 -3.22 -15.93 21.63
C MET A 83 -2.97 -17.34 21.15
N ALA A 84 -1.74 -17.82 21.29
CA ALA A 84 -1.33 -19.20 21.02
C ALA A 84 -0.39 -19.67 22.12
N GLY A 85 -0.40 -20.98 22.41
CA GLY A 85 0.41 -21.61 23.45
C GLY A 85 -0.44 -22.51 24.36
N ASP A 86 0.16 -23.03 25.41
CA ASP A 86 -0.46 -23.99 26.31
C ASP A 86 -1.35 -23.31 27.39
N ASP A 87 -0.98 -22.09 27.81
CA ASP A 87 -1.66 -21.34 28.86
C ASP A 87 -2.55 -20.23 28.28
N LEU A 88 -3.65 -20.63 27.64
CA LEU A 88 -4.61 -19.69 27.04
C LEU A 88 -5.55 -19.11 28.11
N ASP A 89 -5.59 -17.77 28.19
CA ASP A 89 -6.51 -17.03 29.07
C ASP A 89 -7.42 -16.11 28.22
N GLU A 90 -8.70 -16.50 28.11
CA GLU A 90 -9.70 -15.73 27.37
C GLU A 90 -9.96 -14.34 27.98
N GLN A 91 -9.88 -14.20 29.29
CA GLN A 91 -10.10 -12.91 29.97
C GLN A 91 -8.93 -11.96 29.68
N ALA A 92 -7.70 -12.48 29.71
CA ALA A 92 -6.52 -11.73 29.35
C ALA A 92 -6.57 -11.30 27.85
N ALA A 93 -6.98 -12.19 26.94
CA ALA A 93 -7.14 -11.86 25.53
C ALA A 93 -8.15 -10.71 25.31
N VAL A 94 -9.30 -10.76 25.98
CA VAL A 94 -10.30 -9.69 25.93
C VAL A 94 -9.77 -8.39 26.55
N ALA A 95 -9.02 -8.47 27.65
CA ALA A 95 -8.40 -7.29 28.26
C ALA A 95 -7.38 -6.63 27.32
N HIS A 96 -6.51 -7.41 26.67
CA HIS A 96 -5.56 -6.92 25.67
C HIS A 96 -6.28 -6.27 24.48
N ALA A 97 -7.33 -6.90 23.93
CA ALA A 97 -8.11 -6.32 22.85
C ALA A 97 -8.74 -4.98 23.25
N LYS A 98 -9.32 -4.88 24.47
CA LYS A 98 -9.91 -3.64 24.98
C LYS A 98 -8.88 -2.56 25.29
N GLY A 99 -7.65 -2.94 25.62
CA GLY A 99 -6.56 -2.02 25.92
C GLY A 99 -5.94 -1.38 24.68
N PHE A 100 -6.21 -1.88 23.48
CA PHE A 100 -5.64 -1.33 22.25
C PHE A 100 -6.30 0.03 21.89
N PRO A 101 -5.53 1.12 21.75
CA PRO A 101 -6.08 2.46 21.57
C PRO A 101 -6.69 2.70 20.17
N GLY A 102 -6.50 1.79 19.22
CA GLY A 102 -6.86 1.95 17.82
C GLY A 102 -5.74 2.56 16.98
N LEU A 103 -5.96 2.67 15.65
CA LEU A 103 -4.94 3.15 14.72
C LEU A 103 -4.86 4.68 14.61
N LYS A 104 -5.87 5.41 15.10
CA LYS A 104 -5.87 6.87 15.00
C LYS A 104 -4.72 7.46 15.84
N GLY A 105 -3.92 8.33 15.23
CA GLY A 105 -2.74 8.91 15.85
C GLY A 105 -1.50 8.02 15.83
N MET A 106 -1.54 6.83 15.19
CA MET A 106 -0.39 5.93 15.12
C MET A 106 0.38 6.14 13.80
N ASP A 107 1.60 6.66 13.90
CA ASP A 107 2.56 6.70 12.81
C ASP A 107 3.24 5.34 12.64
N LEU A 108 2.62 4.47 11.84
CA LEU A 108 3.18 3.15 11.54
C LEU A 108 4.15 3.17 10.35
N ALA A 109 4.21 4.26 9.57
CA ALA A 109 5.17 4.40 8.50
C ALA A 109 6.62 4.40 9.03
N LYS A 110 6.86 5.01 10.20
CA LYS A 110 8.16 4.97 10.89
C LYS A 110 8.58 3.58 11.36
N GLU A 111 7.63 2.70 11.62
CA GLU A 111 7.90 1.34 12.11
C GLU A 111 8.29 0.38 10.97
N VAL A 112 7.82 0.66 9.74
CA VAL A 112 8.00 -0.26 8.61
C VAL A 112 8.95 0.25 7.53
N THR A 113 9.36 1.51 7.61
CA THR A 113 10.29 2.14 6.66
C THR A 113 11.68 1.50 6.71
N THR A 114 12.40 1.57 5.60
CA THR A 114 13.81 1.17 5.57
C THR A 114 14.67 2.02 6.51
N GLY A 115 15.70 1.42 7.10
CA GLY A 115 16.66 2.14 7.95
C GLY A 115 17.67 2.98 7.17
N GLU A 116 17.95 2.62 5.91
CA GLU A 116 18.92 3.27 5.03
C GLU A 116 18.39 3.34 3.60
N ALA A 117 18.90 4.31 2.83
CA ALA A 117 18.59 4.39 1.41
C ALA A 117 19.21 3.22 0.63
N TYR A 118 18.47 2.68 -0.33
CA TYR A 118 18.95 1.61 -1.19
C TYR A 118 18.51 1.79 -2.64
N SER A 119 19.21 1.13 -3.56
CA SER A 119 18.86 1.10 -4.98
C SER A 119 17.98 -0.10 -5.30
N TRP A 120 17.03 0.07 -6.24
CA TRP A 120 16.21 -1.02 -6.77
C TRP A 120 16.19 -0.98 -8.29
N GLN A 121 16.46 -2.13 -8.93
CA GLN A 121 16.58 -2.28 -10.38
C GLN A 121 15.98 -3.58 -10.91
N GLN A 122 15.23 -4.31 -10.08
CA GLN A 122 14.62 -5.57 -10.46
C GLN A 122 13.17 -5.34 -10.95
N GLY A 123 12.86 -5.86 -12.13
CA GLY A 123 11.53 -5.79 -12.74
C GLY A 123 10.56 -6.86 -12.23
N THR A 124 9.38 -6.93 -12.85
CA THR A 124 8.31 -7.86 -12.49
C THR A 124 8.62 -9.29 -12.96
N TRP A 125 8.11 -10.25 -12.19
CA TRP A 125 8.14 -11.66 -12.55
C TRP A 125 7.32 -11.92 -13.82
N THR A 126 7.83 -12.78 -14.70
CA THR A 126 7.12 -13.24 -15.90
C THR A 126 7.11 -14.76 -15.99
N LEU A 127 6.07 -15.32 -16.62
CA LEU A 127 5.97 -16.78 -16.82
C LEU A 127 7.14 -17.35 -17.65
N ALA A 128 7.65 -16.56 -18.59
CA ALA A 128 8.71 -17.00 -19.49
C ALA A 128 10.11 -16.97 -18.87
N ALA A 129 10.38 -16.01 -17.99
CA ALA A 129 11.73 -15.75 -17.47
C ALA A 129 11.85 -15.86 -15.93
N GLY A 130 10.73 -16.01 -15.21
CA GLY A 130 10.74 -15.91 -13.75
C GLY A 130 10.95 -14.47 -13.29
N LEU A 131 11.58 -14.32 -12.12
CA LEU A 131 12.01 -13.04 -11.61
C LEU A 131 13.32 -12.63 -12.31
N PRO A 132 13.35 -11.48 -13.01
CA PRO A 132 14.54 -11.08 -13.77
C PRO A 132 15.70 -10.70 -12.85
N GLU A 133 16.90 -10.82 -13.37
CA GLU A 133 18.08 -10.21 -12.74
C GLU A 133 17.94 -8.67 -12.73
N PRO A 134 18.55 -7.98 -11.75
CA PRO A 134 18.55 -6.52 -11.74
C PRO A 134 19.08 -5.93 -13.04
N ALA A 135 18.35 -4.99 -13.61
CA ALA A 135 18.77 -4.31 -14.85
C ALA A 135 20.01 -3.45 -14.62
N ALA A 136 20.84 -3.29 -15.65
CA ALA A 136 21.97 -2.36 -15.59
C ALA A 136 21.45 -0.91 -15.50
N SER A 137 22.08 -0.07 -14.68
CA SER A 137 21.67 1.33 -14.47
C SER A 137 21.60 2.12 -15.77
N ASP A 138 22.50 1.87 -16.70
CA ASP A 138 22.56 2.56 -18.01
C ASP A 138 21.37 2.21 -18.91
N SER A 139 20.66 1.12 -18.65
CA SER A 139 19.45 0.75 -19.37
C SER A 139 18.18 1.38 -18.80
N LEU A 140 18.28 2.10 -17.68
CA LEU A 140 17.19 2.72 -16.94
C LEU A 140 17.39 4.25 -16.93
N PRO A 141 16.94 4.96 -17.98
CA PRO A 141 17.28 6.38 -18.19
C PRO A 141 16.65 7.31 -17.16
N LEU A 142 15.50 6.98 -16.58
CA LEU A 142 14.80 7.82 -15.61
C LEU A 142 15.24 7.49 -14.18
N HIS A 143 15.47 8.52 -13.38
CA HIS A 143 15.78 8.37 -11.96
C HIS A 143 14.56 8.75 -11.10
N VAL A 144 14.03 7.81 -10.35
CA VAL A 144 12.94 8.07 -9.40
C VAL A 144 13.44 7.88 -7.96
N VAL A 145 13.22 8.88 -7.12
CA VAL A 145 13.39 8.72 -5.67
C VAL A 145 12.04 8.33 -5.06
N ALA A 146 11.98 7.17 -4.42
CA ALA A 146 10.79 6.61 -3.80
C ALA A 146 10.88 6.70 -2.27
N TYR A 147 9.95 7.40 -1.63
CA TYR A 147 9.81 7.35 -0.18
C TYR A 147 9.23 6.01 0.24
N ASP A 148 9.88 5.36 1.18
CA ASP A 148 9.42 4.10 1.79
C ASP A 148 8.59 4.37 3.03
N PHE A 149 7.28 4.35 2.87
CA PHE A 149 6.31 4.35 3.97
C PHE A 149 5.81 2.93 4.31
N GLY A 150 6.43 1.91 3.75
CA GLY A 150 6.01 0.51 3.74
C GLY A 150 5.76 0.02 2.30
N VAL A 151 6.71 0.32 1.42
CA VAL A 151 6.58 0.11 -0.03
C VAL A 151 6.45 -1.37 -0.38
N LYS A 152 5.45 -1.71 -1.21
CA LYS A 152 5.36 -3.02 -1.84
C LYS A 152 6.36 -3.14 -2.97
N ARG A 153 7.07 -4.28 -3.01
CA ARG A 153 8.09 -4.54 -4.06
C ARG A 153 7.53 -4.43 -5.47
N ASN A 154 6.26 -4.81 -5.69
CA ASN A 154 5.68 -4.74 -7.02
C ASN A 154 5.54 -3.30 -7.55
N ILE A 155 5.38 -2.30 -6.69
CA ILE A 155 5.45 -0.89 -7.08
C ILE A 155 6.81 -0.57 -7.70
N LEU A 156 7.88 -0.97 -7.01
CA LEU A 156 9.26 -0.73 -7.47
C LEU A 156 9.53 -1.48 -8.79
N ARG A 157 9.08 -2.75 -8.88
CA ARG A 157 9.20 -3.57 -10.08
C ARG A 157 8.51 -2.92 -11.28
N MET A 158 7.28 -2.43 -11.11
CA MET A 158 6.51 -1.78 -12.18
C MET A 158 7.12 -0.48 -12.68
N LEU A 159 7.81 0.27 -11.81
CA LEU A 159 8.59 1.44 -12.20
C LEU A 159 9.85 1.04 -13.01
N VAL A 160 10.55 -0.02 -12.59
CA VAL A 160 11.71 -0.55 -13.33
C VAL A 160 11.32 -1.03 -14.73
N ASP A 161 10.21 -1.75 -14.87
CA ASP A 161 9.69 -2.20 -16.18
C ASP A 161 9.40 -1.05 -17.14
N ARG A 162 9.26 0.18 -16.61
CA ARG A 162 9.03 1.41 -17.38
C ARG A 162 10.28 2.26 -17.58
N GLY A 163 11.45 1.70 -17.27
CA GLY A 163 12.74 2.35 -17.50
C GLY A 163 13.23 3.22 -16.34
N CYS A 164 12.73 3.02 -15.12
CA CYS A 164 13.18 3.76 -13.95
C CYS A 164 14.23 2.99 -13.15
N ARG A 165 15.38 3.60 -12.89
CA ARG A 165 16.23 3.23 -11.76
C ARG A 165 15.71 3.92 -10.50
N LEU A 166 15.71 3.20 -9.38
CA LEU A 166 15.10 3.72 -8.16
C LEU A 166 16.14 3.91 -7.07
N THR A 167 16.03 5.02 -6.36
CA THR A 167 16.62 5.21 -5.03
C THR A 167 15.47 5.23 -4.01
N VAL A 168 15.37 4.20 -3.20
CA VAL A 168 14.38 4.10 -2.14
C VAL A 168 14.97 4.74 -0.89
N VAL A 169 14.24 5.69 -0.30
CA VAL A 169 14.70 6.47 0.86
C VAL A 169 13.78 6.29 2.06
N PRO A 170 14.31 6.38 3.30
CA PRO A 170 13.49 6.34 4.51
C PRO A 170 12.37 7.39 4.52
N ALA A 171 11.29 7.07 5.21
CA ALA A 171 10.10 7.93 5.33
C ALA A 171 10.41 9.37 5.80
N ALA A 172 11.38 9.53 6.70
CA ALA A 172 11.76 10.81 7.28
C ALA A 172 12.86 11.56 6.50
N THR A 173 13.19 11.14 5.26
CA THR A 173 14.20 11.81 4.45
C THR A 173 13.74 13.24 4.08
N PRO A 174 14.50 14.29 4.37
CA PRO A 174 14.11 15.65 4.06
C PRO A 174 14.14 15.92 2.54
N ALA A 175 13.31 16.84 2.08
CA ALA A 175 13.22 17.21 0.65
C ALA A 175 14.57 17.63 0.05
N THR A 176 15.39 18.36 0.81
CA THR A 176 16.72 18.79 0.37
C THR A 176 17.64 17.62 0.04
N ALA A 177 17.57 16.52 0.79
CA ALA A 177 18.35 15.31 0.51
C ALA A 177 17.84 14.60 -0.75
N VAL A 178 16.54 14.57 -0.98
CA VAL A 178 15.93 14.01 -2.20
C VAL A 178 16.32 14.82 -3.42
N LEU A 179 16.23 16.15 -3.35
CA LEU A 179 16.62 17.06 -4.43
C LEU A 179 18.12 16.97 -4.78
N ALA A 180 18.99 16.73 -3.78
CA ALA A 180 20.41 16.52 -3.99
C ALA A 180 20.75 15.27 -4.83
N LEU A 181 19.82 14.28 -4.89
CA LEU A 181 19.93 13.10 -5.73
C LEU A 181 19.60 13.37 -7.21
N GLN A 182 19.08 14.55 -7.53
CA GLN A 182 18.68 14.98 -8.87
C GLN A 182 17.76 13.98 -9.58
N PRO A 183 16.60 13.64 -8.98
CA PRO A 183 15.64 12.73 -9.62
C PRO A 183 14.87 13.41 -10.75
N ASP A 184 14.38 12.60 -11.70
CA ASP A 184 13.42 13.02 -12.72
C ASP A 184 11.99 13.04 -12.16
N GLY A 185 11.73 12.33 -11.06
CA GLY A 185 10.43 12.30 -10.38
C GLY A 185 10.50 11.72 -8.97
N VAL A 186 9.49 12.01 -8.17
CA VAL A 186 9.36 11.53 -6.78
C VAL A 186 8.15 10.62 -6.66
N PHE A 187 8.34 9.48 -6.02
CA PHE A 187 7.28 8.53 -5.74
C PHE A 187 6.99 8.45 -4.23
N LEU A 188 5.71 8.55 -3.86
CA LEU A 188 5.24 8.44 -2.47
C LEU A 188 4.53 7.08 -2.31
N SER A 189 5.15 6.16 -1.60
CA SER A 189 4.65 4.79 -1.53
C SER A 189 3.37 4.64 -0.71
N ASN A 190 2.77 3.47 -0.82
CA ASN A 190 1.79 2.97 0.13
C ASN A 190 2.41 2.79 1.53
N GLY A 191 1.56 2.65 2.55
CA GLY A 191 2.01 2.39 3.92
C GLY A 191 0.84 2.22 4.88
N PRO A 192 1.12 1.73 6.10
CA PRO A 192 0.13 1.57 7.16
C PRO A 192 -0.03 2.83 8.02
N GLY A 193 -1.06 2.83 8.86
CA GLY A 193 -1.23 3.82 9.93
C GLY A 193 -2.13 4.99 9.57
N ASP A 194 -2.06 5.99 10.42
CA ASP A 194 -2.71 7.27 10.25
C ASP A 194 -1.77 8.22 9.51
N PRO A 195 -2.20 8.92 8.44
CA PRO A 195 -1.33 9.87 7.76
C PRO A 195 -1.10 11.18 8.54
N GLU A 196 -2.00 11.58 9.42
CA GLU A 196 -1.91 12.87 10.13
C GLU A 196 -0.64 13.03 10.99
N PRO A 197 -0.15 12.02 11.75
CA PRO A 197 1.06 12.17 12.54
C PRO A 197 2.38 12.09 11.74
N CYS A 198 2.33 11.89 10.42
CA CYS A 198 3.51 11.86 9.55
C CYS A 198 3.98 13.27 9.15
N ASP A 199 4.12 14.20 10.10
CA ASP A 199 4.46 15.61 9.88
C ASP A 199 5.72 15.78 9.03
N TYR A 200 6.76 15.00 9.31
CA TYR A 200 8.03 15.00 8.57
C TYR A 200 7.85 14.73 7.06
N ALA A 201 6.95 13.81 6.71
CA ALA A 201 6.65 13.50 5.30
C ALA A 201 5.79 14.59 4.66
N ILE A 202 4.79 15.11 5.39
CA ILE A 202 3.92 16.20 4.91
C ILE A 202 4.76 17.45 4.63
N GLU A 203 5.72 17.80 5.48
CA GLU A 203 6.62 18.93 5.28
C GLU A 203 7.54 18.71 4.07
N ALA A 204 8.18 17.54 3.97
CA ALA A 204 9.03 17.21 2.83
C ALA A 204 8.25 17.24 1.50
N ILE A 205 7.04 16.68 1.46
CA ILE A 205 6.20 16.71 0.26
C ILE A 205 5.81 18.15 -0.11
N ARG A 206 5.50 18.99 0.88
CA ARG A 206 5.18 20.41 0.63
C ARG A 206 6.34 21.17 -0.02
N GLU A 207 7.57 20.92 0.42
CA GLU A 207 8.76 21.49 -0.21
C GLU A 207 8.98 20.93 -1.63
N LEU A 208 8.81 19.62 -1.84
CA LEU A 208 8.96 18.95 -3.14
C LEU A 208 7.90 19.43 -4.15
N LEU A 209 6.69 19.76 -3.74
CA LEU A 209 5.66 20.35 -4.62
C LEU A 209 6.11 21.70 -5.21
N GLY A 210 6.97 22.43 -4.52
CA GLY A 210 7.56 23.68 -5.01
C GLY A 210 8.74 23.50 -5.97
N SER A 211 9.26 22.28 -6.14
CA SER A 211 10.46 22.02 -6.98
C SER A 211 10.17 21.88 -8.47
N GLY A 212 8.91 21.67 -8.86
CA GLY A 212 8.52 21.38 -10.25
C GLY A 212 8.69 19.93 -10.67
N LEU A 213 9.24 19.06 -9.81
CA LEU A 213 9.37 17.63 -10.10
C LEU A 213 8.00 16.94 -10.15
N PRO A 214 7.77 16.01 -11.10
CA PRO A 214 6.61 15.14 -11.09
C PRO A 214 6.54 14.29 -9.82
N ILE A 215 5.33 14.24 -9.21
CA ILE A 215 5.09 13.46 -7.99
C ILE A 215 3.90 12.53 -8.20
N PHE A 216 4.07 11.25 -7.87
CA PHE A 216 2.99 10.27 -7.84
C PHE A 216 2.88 9.60 -6.47
N GLY A 217 1.67 9.59 -5.88
CA GLY A 217 1.40 8.99 -4.57
C GLY A 217 0.36 7.86 -4.62
N ILE A 218 0.63 6.75 -3.89
CA ILE A 218 -0.26 5.59 -3.78
C ILE A 218 -0.67 5.38 -2.32
N CYS A 219 -1.96 5.19 -2.07
CA CYS A 219 -2.57 4.84 -0.78
C CYS A 219 -2.16 5.83 0.33
N LEU A 220 -1.22 5.50 1.22
CA LEU A 220 -0.71 6.46 2.21
C LEU A 220 -0.07 7.68 1.51
N GLY A 221 0.68 7.47 0.43
CA GLY A 221 1.25 8.56 -0.37
C GLY A 221 0.20 9.48 -0.98
N HIS A 222 -0.98 8.97 -1.35
CA HIS A 222 -2.13 9.78 -1.76
C HIS A 222 -2.63 10.65 -0.61
N GLN A 223 -2.77 10.09 0.58
CA GLN A 223 -3.24 10.82 1.75
C GLN A 223 -2.24 11.90 2.18
N LEU A 224 -0.94 11.59 2.17
CA LEU A 224 0.13 12.54 2.50
C LEU A 224 0.25 13.68 1.49
N LEU A 225 0.14 13.39 0.18
CA LEU A 225 0.09 14.42 -0.86
C LEU A 225 -1.10 15.36 -0.67
N SER A 226 -2.26 14.81 -0.32
CA SER A 226 -3.47 15.58 -0.07
C SER A 226 -3.33 16.47 1.17
N LEU A 227 -2.78 15.96 2.28
CA LEU A 227 -2.48 16.73 3.49
C LEU A 227 -1.45 17.83 3.22
N ALA A 228 -0.38 17.54 2.49
CA ALA A 228 0.64 18.52 2.10
C ALA A 228 0.05 19.64 1.24
N SER A 229 -1.00 19.35 0.47
CA SER A 229 -1.73 20.30 -0.38
C SER A 229 -2.81 21.09 0.37
N GLY A 230 -3.09 20.77 1.65
CA GLY A 230 -4.05 21.50 2.50
C GLY A 230 -5.41 20.82 2.70
N ALA A 231 -5.64 19.64 2.13
CA ALA A 231 -6.81 18.81 2.43
C ALA A 231 -6.72 18.17 3.81
N ARG A 232 -7.81 17.52 4.25
CA ARG A 232 -7.88 16.76 5.50
C ARG A 232 -8.13 15.29 5.21
N THR A 233 -7.81 14.44 6.20
CA THR A 233 -8.14 13.02 6.16
C THR A 233 -9.18 12.66 7.23
N VAL A 234 -9.89 11.56 7.01
CA VAL A 234 -10.89 11.04 7.92
C VAL A 234 -10.67 9.55 8.17
N LYS A 235 -10.87 9.11 9.41
CA LYS A 235 -10.90 7.68 9.75
C LYS A 235 -12.21 7.09 9.28
N MET A 236 -12.16 6.11 8.38
CA MET A 236 -13.33 5.40 7.92
C MET A 236 -13.88 4.45 8.99
N LYS A 237 -15.17 4.14 8.94
CA LYS A 237 -15.82 3.23 9.88
C LYS A 237 -15.16 1.84 9.90
N PHE A 238 -14.91 1.26 8.73
CA PHE A 238 -14.26 -0.05 8.57
C PHE A 238 -13.22 -0.08 7.45
N GLY A 239 -13.14 0.96 6.62
CA GLY A 239 -12.19 1.06 5.49
C GLY A 239 -12.63 0.28 4.25
N HIS A 240 -11.78 0.30 3.23
CA HIS A 240 -11.92 -0.50 2.02
C HIS A 240 -10.85 -1.60 2.01
N HIS A 241 -11.29 -2.85 1.91
CA HIS A 241 -10.42 -4.02 1.91
C HIS A 241 -10.91 -5.05 0.90
N GLY A 242 -10.18 -5.25 -0.19
CA GLY A 242 -10.51 -6.21 -1.24
C GLY A 242 -10.00 -5.80 -2.60
N ALA A 243 -10.00 -6.75 -3.53
CA ALA A 243 -9.49 -6.60 -4.89
C ALA A 243 -10.61 -6.52 -5.94
N ASN A 244 -11.79 -6.05 -5.55
CA ASN A 244 -12.98 -5.99 -6.40
C ASN A 244 -13.75 -4.67 -6.25
N HIS A 245 -13.06 -3.59 -5.93
CA HIS A 245 -13.68 -2.28 -5.72
C HIS A 245 -13.78 -1.51 -7.05
N PRO A 246 -15.01 -1.20 -7.52
CA PRO A 246 -15.19 -0.41 -8.72
C PRO A 246 -14.92 1.07 -8.40
N VAL A 247 -14.06 1.67 -9.21
CA VAL A 247 -13.68 3.09 -9.14
C VAL A 247 -13.94 3.71 -10.50
N GLN A 248 -14.58 4.87 -10.52
CA GLN A 248 -14.81 5.66 -11.72
C GLN A 248 -13.73 6.73 -11.89
N ASP A 249 -13.13 6.78 -13.07
CA ASP A 249 -12.37 7.92 -13.54
C ASP A 249 -13.35 9.06 -13.88
N LEU A 250 -13.10 10.25 -13.35
CA LEU A 250 -13.99 11.40 -13.54
C LEU A 250 -13.74 12.15 -14.86
N ASP A 251 -12.58 11.93 -15.50
CA ASP A 251 -12.23 12.60 -16.76
C ASP A 251 -12.94 11.96 -17.96
N ASP A 252 -12.96 10.62 -18.02
CA ASP A 252 -13.55 9.88 -19.15
C ASP A 252 -14.77 9.01 -18.78
N GLY A 253 -15.11 8.92 -17.50
CA GLY A 253 -16.22 8.15 -16.96
C GLY A 253 -16.00 6.64 -16.93
N ARG A 254 -14.80 6.15 -17.25
CA ARG A 254 -14.46 4.73 -17.24
C ARG A 254 -14.55 4.16 -15.83
N VAL A 255 -15.08 2.95 -15.72
CA VAL A 255 -15.10 2.20 -14.47
C VAL A 255 -14.00 1.14 -14.51
N MET A 256 -13.17 1.12 -13.47
CA MET A 256 -12.05 0.20 -13.31
C MET A 256 -12.22 -0.57 -12.00
N ILE A 257 -11.82 -1.83 -12.00
CA ILE A 257 -11.79 -2.64 -10.78
C ILE A 257 -10.43 -2.51 -10.13
N THR A 258 -10.43 -2.23 -8.83
CA THR A 258 -9.21 -1.87 -8.09
C THR A 258 -9.02 -2.72 -6.85
N SER A 259 -7.76 -2.87 -6.44
CA SER A 259 -7.39 -3.39 -5.12
C SER A 259 -7.35 -2.25 -4.12
N GLN A 260 -7.99 -2.43 -2.96
CA GLN A 260 -8.10 -1.43 -1.90
C GLN A 260 -7.71 -2.06 -0.56
N ASN A 261 -6.90 -1.34 0.22
CA ASN A 261 -6.54 -1.73 1.58
C ASN A 261 -6.18 -0.50 2.42
N HIS A 262 -7.20 0.25 2.84
CA HIS A 262 -7.00 1.46 3.63
C HIS A 262 -8.13 1.69 4.64
N GLY A 263 -7.80 2.25 5.80
CA GLY A 263 -8.74 2.60 6.86
C GLY A 263 -8.95 4.11 7.03
N PHE A 264 -8.22 4.92 6.27
CA PHE A 264 -8.35 6.38 6.20
C PHE A 264 -8.63 6.79 4.76
N ALA A 265 -9.27 7.92 4.57
CA ALA A 265 -9.56 8.50 3.26
C ALA A 265 -9.39 10.01 3.31
N VAL A 266 -9.17 10.65 2.16
CA VAL A 266 -9.19 12.10 2.05
C VAL A 266 -10.64 12.59 2.13
N ASP A 267 -10.87 13.62 2.93
CA ASP A 267 -12.18 14.30 3.05
C ASP A 267 -12.42 15.17 1.81
N ASP A 268 -13.28 14.69 0.93
CA ASP A 268 -13.66 15.37 -0.32
C ASP A 268 -14.13 16.81 -0.09
N SER A 269 -14.84 17.07 1.02
CA SER A 269 -15.33 18.42 1.38
C SER A 269 -14.22 19.40 1.76
N SER A 270 -13.00 18.92 1.95
CA SER A 270 -11.84 19.72 2.37
C SER A 270 -10.86 20.03 1.24
N LEU A 271 -11.16 19.62 -0.01
CA LEU A 271 -10.25 19.85 -1.13
C LEU A 271 -10.07 21.36 -1.37
N PRO A 272 -8.84 21.88 -1.32
CA PRO A 272 -8.55 23.26 -1.68
C PRO A 272 -8.55 23.46 -3.22
N ASP A 273 -8.57 24.68 -3.70
CA ASP A 273 -8.65 25.05 -5.13
C ASP A 273 -7.51 24.47 -5.98
N ASN A 274 -6.38 24.15 -5.37
CA ASN A 274 -5.22 23.57 -6.03
C ASN A 274 -5.27 22.03 -6.14
N LEU A 275 -6.36 21.39 -5.68
CA LEU A 275 -6.59 19.95 -5.82
C LEU A 275 -7.91 19.67 -6.56
N ALA A 276 -7.82 18.88 -7.63
CA ALA A 276 -8.98 18.35 -8.34
C ALA A 276 -9.18 16.87 -8.04
N ALA A 277 -10.43 16.46 -7.77
CA ALA A 277 -10.79 15.04 -7.68
C ALA A 277 -10.69 14.39 -9.06
N THR A 278 -10.04 13.22 -9.15
CA THR A 278 -9.86 12.47 -10.42
C THR A 278 -10.61 11.15 -10.44
N HIS A 279 -10.83 10.53 -9.28
CA HIS A 279 -11.44 9.20 -9.20
C HIS A 279 -12.39 9.11 -8.00
N ARG A 280 -13.48 8.32 -8.14
CA ARG A 280 -14.46 8.04 -7.07
C ARG A 280 -14.81 6.58 -6.95
N SER A 281 -14.98 6.10 -5.72
CA SER A 281 -15.53 4.79 -5.42
C SER A 281 -17.02 4.74 -5.81
N LEU A 282 -17.42 3.67 -6.52
CA LEU A 282 -18.83 3.43 -6.83
C LEU A 282 -19.56 2.72 -5.69
N PHE A 283 -18.87 2.30 -4.63
CA PHE A 283 -19.53 1.70 -3.47
C PHE A 283 -20.11 2.75 -2.52
N ASP A 284 -19.40 3.85 -2.30
CA ASP A 284 -19.80 4.85 -1.29
C ASP A 284 -19.52 6.31 -1.69
N GLY A 285 -19.05 6.53 -2.91
CA GLY A 285 -18.73 7.87 -3.43
C GLY A 285 -17.47 8.49 -2.84
N SER A 286 -16.70 7.79 -2.01
CA SER A 286 -15.46 8.30 -1.43
C SER A 286 -14.42 8.64 -2.49
N LEU A 287 -13.60 9.66 -2.21
CA LEU A 287 -12.54 10.12 -3.07
C LEU A 287 -11.47 9.04 -3.23
N GLN A 288 -11.07 8.75 -4.47
CA GLN A 288 -10.11 7.71 -4.79
C GLN A 288 -8.88 8.21 -5.54
N GLY A 289 -8.84 9.48 -5.91
CA GLY A 289 -7.69 10.07 -6.55
C GLY A 289 -7.78 11.59 -6.63
N VAL A 290 -6.63 12.26 -6.60
CA VAL A 290 -6.52 13.70 -6.79
C VAL A 290 -5.38 14.02 -7.75
N SER A 291 -5.49 15.20 -8.38
CA SER A 291 -4.41 15.82 -9.16
C SER A 291 -4.26 17.28 -8.74
N ARG A 292 -3.02 17.74 -8.64
CA ARG A 292 -2.73 19.17 -8.49
C ARG A 292 -3.08 19.89 -9.80
N THR A 293 -3.61 21.10 -9.65
CA THR A 293 -3.97 21.97 -10.79
C THR A 293 -2.84 22.91 -11.20
N ASP A 294 -1.84 23.07 -10.34
CA ASP A 294 -0.75 24.06 -10.46
C ASP A 294 0.64 23.42 -10.62
N CYS A 295 0.78 22.11 -10.47
CA CYS A 295 2.04 21.38 -10.67
C CYS A 295 1.80 19.93 -11.09
N ALA A 296 2.86 19.26 -11.55
CA ALA A 296 2.82 17.88 -12.05
C ALA A 296 2.75 16.84 -10.92
N ALA A 297 1.70 16.90 -10.07
CA ALA A 297 1.53 15.96 -8.97
C ALA A 297 0.12 15.36 -8.96
N PHE A 298 0.04 14.04 -8.78
CA PHE A 298 -1.22 13.31 -8.69
C PHE A 298 -1.10 12.09 -7.79
N SER A 299 -2.24 11.50 -7.41
CA SER A 299 -2.22 10.35 -6.53
C SER A 299 -3.49 9.52 -6.65
N PHE A 300 -3.40 8.27 -6.17
CA PHE A 300 -4.48 7.29 -6.19
C PHE A 300 -4.57 6.53 -4.87
N GLN A 301 -5.80 6.40 -4.32
CA GLN A 301 -6.03 5.77 -3.02
C GLN A 301 -5.89 4.24 -3.07
N GLY A 302 -6.29 3.62 -4.17
CA GLY A 302 -6.15 2.19 -4.37
C GLY A 302 -4.72 1.78 -4.74
N HIS A 303 -4.56 0.50 -5.09
CA HIS A 303 -3.28 -0.14 -5.39
C HIS A 303 -3.16 -0.49 -6.88
N PRO A 304 -2.63 0.39 -7.74
CA PRO A 304 -2.46 0.13 -9.17
C PRO A 304 -1.40 -0.94 -9.48
N GLU A 305 -0.54 -1.23 -8.52
CA GLU A 305 0.44 -2.31 -8.59
C GLU A 305 -0.19 -3.70 -8.42
N ALA A 306 -1.45 -3.78 -7.99
CA ALA A 306 -2.10 -5.04 -7.63
C ALA A 306 -1.30 -5.87 -6.60
N SER A 307 -1.00 -7.13 -6.88
CA SER A 307 -0.24 -8.05 -6.01
C SER A 307 -0.70 -8.06 -4.54
N PRO A 308 -1.96 -8.55 -4.32
CA PRO A 308 -2.90 -9.13 -5.28
C PRO A 308 -3.84 -8.09 -5.91
N GLY A 309 -4.48 -8.47 -6.99
CA GLY A 309 -5.63 -7.74 -7.53
C GLY A 309 -5.58 -7.53 -9.05
N PRO A 310 -6.57 -6.78 -9.57
CA PRO A 310 -6.67 -6.42 -10.96
C PRO A 310 -5.65 -5.34 -11.35
N HIS A 311 -5.32 -5.27 -12.65
CA HIS A 311 -4.34 -4.35 -13.22
C HIS A 311 -4.97 -3.18 -13.99
N ASP A 312 -6.28 -2.96 -13.88
CA ASP A 312 -7.04 -1.98 -14.67
C ASP A 312 -6.47 -0.56 -14.57
N VAL A 313 -5.92 -0.21 -13.40
CA VAL A 313 -5.38 1.14 -13.11
C VAL A 313 -3.84 1.21 -13.25
N ALA A 314 -3.18 0.19 -13.80
CA ALA A 314 -1.73 0.17 -13.99
C ALA A 314 -1.22 1.30 -14.90
N HIS A 315 -2.06 1.85 -15.78
CA HIS A 315 -1.75 3.00 -16.65
C HIS A 315 -1.39 4.28 -15.87
N LEU A 316 -1.70 4.37 -14.57
CA LEU A 316 -1.28 5.50 -13.73
C LEU A 316 0.26 5.58 -13.60
N PHE A 317 0.95 4.44 -13.66
CA PHE A 317 2.41 4.44 -13.76
C PHE A 317 2.88 5.05 -15.09
N ASP A 318 2.19 4.74 -16.21
CA ASP A 318 2.53 5.31 -17.52
C ASP A 318 2.28 6.82 -17.55
N LYS A 319 1.22 7.31 -16.89
CA LYS A 319 0.98 8.75 -16.68
C LYS A 319 2.15 9.41 -15.95
N PHE A 320 2.67 8.79 -14.88
CA PHE A 320 3.83 9.32 -14.13
C PHE A 320 5.09 9.40 -15.00
N ILE A 321 5.38 8.34 -15.79
CA ILE A 321 6.49 8.33 -16.74
C ILE A 321 6.34 9.44 -17.80
N GLY A 322 5.11 9.65 -18.29
CA GLY A 322 4.81 10.71 -19.25
C GLY A 322 5.14 12.10 -18.71
N LEU A 323 4.80 12.38 -17.44
CA LEU A 323 5.09 13.65 -16.80
C LEU A 323 6.61 13.93 -16.68
N MET A 324 7.41 12.91 -16.35
CA MET A 324 8.87 13.04 -16.27
C MET A 324 9.51 13.34 -17.63
N LYS A 325 8.98 12.80 -18.73
CA LYS A 325 9.51 13.02 -20.09
C LYS A 325 9.14 14.38 -20.70
N THR A 326 8.14 15.06 -20.17
CA THR A 326 7.69 16.37 -20.65
C THR A 326 8.30 17.54 -19.87
N SER A 327 9.08 17.26 -18.83
CA SER A 327 9.74 18.26 -17.97
C SER A 327 11.14 18.68 -18.48
N ASP A 328 11.57 18.16 -19.64
CA ASP A 328 12.84 18.48 -20.33
C ASP A 328 12.71 19.74 -21.22
#